data_8be22104568de18b44a753c51189d79b
#
_entry.id   8be22104568de18b44a753c51189d79b
#
_cell.length_a   1.000
_cell.length_b   1.000
_cell.length_c   1.000
_cell.angle_alpha   90.00
_cell.angle_beta   90.00
_cell.angle_gamma   90.00
#
_symmetry.space_group_name_H-M   'P 1'
#
loop_
_entity.id
_entity.type
_entity.pdbx_description
1 polymer ?
#
loop_
_entity_poly.entity_id
_entity_poly.type
_entity_poly.pdbx_seq_one_letter_code
_entity_poly.pdbx_strand_id
1 'polypeptide(L)'
;MVLSVDNDLDLQIMALNAASIALFVSNLPIHRAINAIRIGKIDDDFIINPTLEQMKQSSIDLFISGENENIFMIEFKSNIGELSEDKMLEAIKLAQKYINTTSQIYLQNLSSHIKPHLKIDFEDSNFNIDIFNTIKEKYGTMLESCFLNMAKNENAAFLNNAIKDITNNENYNQIEVEIAVSKIKR
;
A
#
# COMPACT_ATOMS: atom_id res chain seq x y z
N MET A 1 -6.50 -9.42 16.93
CA MET A 1 -5.92 -10.38 17.89
C MET A 1 -5.76 -11.73 17.20
N VAL A 2 -4.56 -12.32 17.22
CA VAL A 2 -4.31 -13.68 16.70
C VAL A 2 -4.73 -14.68 17.75
N LEU A 3 -5.61 -15.61 17.40
CA LEU A 3 -6.14 -16.61 18.33
C LEU A 3 -5.40 -17.96 18.22
N SER A 4 -4.94 -18.30 17.03
CA SER A 4 -4.21 -19.53 16.76
C SER A 4 -3.28 -19.30 15.58
N VAL A 5 -2.14 -19.96 15.56
CA VAL A 5 -1.10 -19.84 14.54
C VAL A 5 -0.66 -21.23 14.12
N ASP A 6 -0.61 -21.44 12.82
CA ASP A 6 0.13 -22.54 12.23
C ASP A 6 1.54 -22.02 11.89
N ASN A 7 2.57 -22.67 12.41
CA ASN A 7 3.96 -22.24 12.23
C ASN A 7 4.46 -22.38 10.79
N ASP A 8 3.74 -23.12 9.95
CA ASP A 8 4.10 -23.32 8.55
C ASP A 8 3.57 -22.22 7.63
N LEU A 9 2.65 -21.35 8.11
CA LEU A 9 1.99 -20.35 7.29
C LEU A 9 2.52 -18.94 7.54
N ASP A 10 2.50 -18.13 6.48
CA ASP A 10 2.82 -16.70 6.56
C ASP A 10 1.67 -15.91 7.18
N LEU A 11 1.90 -15.45 8.43
CA LEU A 11 0.91 -14.68 9.18
C LEU A 11 0.57 -13.33 8.56
N GLN A 12 1.52 -12.68 7.85
CA GLN A 12 1.29 -11.37 7.24
C GLN A 12 0.29 -11.50 6.08
N ILE A 13 0.50 -12.50 5.23
CA ILE A 13 -0.42 -12.81 4.12
C ILE A 13 -1.81 -13.14 4.65
N MET A 14 -1.88 -14.02 5.65
CA MET A 14 -3.17 -14.42 6.22
C MET A 14 -3.90 -13.27 6.90
N ALA A 15 -3.19 -12.44 7.67
CA ALA A 15 -3.76 -11.29 8.36
C ALA A 15 -4.29 -10.23 7.38
N LEU A 16 -3.53 -9.90 6.32
CA LEU A 16 -3.97 -8.96 5.30
C LEU A 16 -5.22 -9.49 4.57
N ASN A 17 -5.17 -10.72 4.11
CA ASN A 17 -6.29 -11.33 3.38
C ASN A 17 -7.54 -11.43 4.25
N ALA A 18 -7.41 -11.86 5.51
CA ALA A 18 -8.53 -11.94 6.45
C ALA A 18 -9.13 -10.56 6.76
N ALA A 19 -8.29 -9.55 7.00
CA ALA A 19 -8.76 -8.18 7.26
C ALA A 19 -9.48 -7.61 6.03
N SER A 20 -8.93 -7.83 4.83
CA SER A 20 -9.53 -7.37 3.58
C SER A 20 -10.89 -8.04 3.32
N ILE A 21 -11.00 -9.34 3.55
CA ILE A 21 -12.28 -10.08 3.44
C ILE A 21 -13.29 -9.53 4.47
N ALA A 22 -12.88 -9.31 5.71
CA ALA A 22 -13.75 -8.76 6.75
C ALA A 22 -14.31 -7.37 6.37
N LEU A 23 -13.48 -6.52 5.78
CA LEU A 23 -13.90 -5.22 5.26
C LEU A 23 -14.85 -5.38 4.06
N PHE A 24 -14.56 -6.29 3.13
CA PHE A 24 -15.36 -6.52 1.94
C PHE A 24 -16.79 -7.00 2.26
N VAL A 25 -16.95 -7.88 3.25
CA VAL A 25 -18.28 -8.38 3.67
C VAL A 25 -18.97 -7.47 4.70
N SER A 26 -18.33 -6.40 5.14
CA SER A 26 -18.88 -5.46 6.11
C SER A 26 -19.94 -4.54 5.47
N ASN A 27 -20.51 -3.64 6.27
CA ASN A 27 -21.37 -2.57 5.80
C ASN A 27 -20.63 -1.29 5.39
N LEU A 28 -19.29 -1.30 5.40
CA LEU A 28 -18.50 -0.19 4.88
C LEU A 28 -18.57 -0.16 3.34
N PRO A 29 -18.50 1.01 2.69
CA PRO A 29 -18.59 1.14 1.24
C PRO A 29 -17.28 0.69 0.56
N ILE A 30 -16.87 -0.54 0.82
CA ILE A 30 -15.71 -1.21 0.24
C ILE A 30 -16.22 -2.27 -0.72
N HIS A 31 -16.02 -2.03 -2.02
CA HIS A 31 -16.61 -2.84 -3.08
C HIS A 31 -15.74 -4.00 -3.53
N ARG A 32 -14.50 -4.08 -3.06
CA ARG A 32 -13.51 -5.06 -3.52
C ARG A 32 -12.60 -5.50 -2.39
N ALA A 33 -12.25 -6.78 -2.37
CA ALA A 33 -11.26 -7.31 -1.46
C ALA A 33 -9.88 -7.29 -2.12
N ILE A 34 -8.94 -6.62 -1.47
CA ILE A 34 -7.52 -6.70 -1.82
C ILE A 34 -7.00 -8.04 -1.30
N ASN A 35 -6.16 -8.69 -2.07
CA ASN A 35 -5.46 -9.86 -1.58
C ASN A 35 -3.95 -9.74 -1.79
N ALA A 36 -3.19 -10.48 -1.00
CA ALA A 36 -1.75 -10.50 -1.06
C ALA A 36 -1.23 -11.91 -1.16
N ILE A 37 -0.08 -12.03 -1.78
CA ILE A 37 0.70 -13.25 -1.86
C ILE A 37 2.17 -12.96 -1.61
N ARG A 38 2.90 -13.98 -1.20
CA ARG A 38 4.36 -13.97 -1.10
C ARG A 38 4.94 -14.95 -2.09
N ILE A 39 6.02 -14.57 -2.73
CA ILE A 39 6.76 -15.44 -3.65
C ILE A 39 8.17 -15.61 -3.12
N GLY A 40 8.57 -16.85 -2.95
CA GLY A 40 9.95 -17.26 -2.76
C GLY A 40 10.53 -17.85 -4.03
N LYS A 41 11.86 -18.00 -4.08
CA LYS A 41 12.56 -18.71 -5.16
C LYS A 41 13.59 -19.66 -4.53
N ILE A 42 13.42 -20.96 -4.78
CA ILE A 42 14.37 -22.01 -4.38
C ILE A 42 14.89 -22.63 -5.69
N ASP A 43 16.19 -22.64 -5.85
CA ASP A 43 16.86 -22.98 -7.09
C ASP A 43 16.31 -22.12 -8.24
N ASP A 44 15.69 -22.72 -9.25
CA ASP A 44 15.07 -22.01 -10.38
C ASP A 44 13.56 -21.88 -10.30
N ASP A 45 12.91 -22.41 -9.26
CA ASP A 45 11.48 -22.47 -9.14
C ASP A 45 10.92 -21.37 -8.23
N PHE A 46 9.86 -20.69 -8.69
CA PHE A 46 9.08 -19.79 -7.87
C PHE A 46 8.04 -20.55 -7.05
N ILE A 47 8.00 -20.28 -5.75
CA ILE A 47 7.07 -20.88 -4.79
C ILE A 47 6.11 -19.80 -4.30
N ILE A 48 4.80 -20.05 -4.47
CA ILE A 48 3.75 -19.16 -4.00
C ILE A 48 3.39 -19.49 -2.55
N ASN A 49 3.31 -18.45 -1.72
CA ASN A 49 3.04 -18.55 -0.30
C ASN A 49 3.91 -19.62 0.37
N PRO A 50 5.24 -19.49 0.27
CA PRO A 50 6.17 -20.45 0.83
C PRO A 50 5.97 -20.57 2.34
N THR A 51 6.21 -21.76 2.88
CA THR A 51 6.28 -21.96 4.33
C THR A 51 7.47 -21.22 4.93
N LEU A 52 7.49 -21.05 6.25
CA LEU A 52 8.61 -20.40 6.93
C LEU A 52 9.94 -21.14 6.68
N GLU A 53 9.93 -22.48 6.58
CA GLU A 53 11.12 -23.25 6.26
C GLU A 53 11.58 -23.05 4.81
N GLN A 54 10.65 -22.98 3.87
CA GLN A 54 10.95 -22.66 2.47
C GLN A 54 11.51 -21.25 2.32
N MET A 55 10.98 -20.27 3.08
CA MET A 55 11.49 -18.91 3.07
C MET A 55 12.94 -18.79 3.57
N LYS A 56 13.37 -19.63 4.50
CA LYS A 56 14.78 -19.67 4.95
C LYS A 56 15.74 -20.10 3.83
N GLN A 57 15.26 -20.90 2.89
CA GLN A 57 16.04 -21.41 1.75
C GLN A 57 15.87 -20.53 0.50
N SER A 58 14.91 -19.63 0.52
CA SER A 58 14.57 -18.79 -0.63
C SER A 58 15.65 -17.72 -0.88
N SER A 59 16.04 -17.58 -2.14
CA SER A 59 16.95 -16.51 -2.59
C SER A 59 16.30 -15.14 -2.63
N ILE A 60 14.97 -15.08 -2.70
CA ILE A 60 14.18 -13.82 -2.71
C ILE A 60 13.03 -13.87 -1.71
N ASP A 61 12.56 -12.69 -1.35
CA ASP A 61 11.33 -12.46 -0.63
C ASP A 61 10.56 -11.37 -1.37
N LEU A 62 9.50 -11.77 -2.08
CA LEU A 62 8.69 -10.87 -2.89
C LEU A 62 7.25 -10.90 -2.38
N PHE A 63 6.82 -9.79 -1.77
CA PHE A 63 5.46 -9.59 -1.30
C PHE A 63 4.71 -8.71 -2.29
N ILE A 64 3.56 -9.18 -2.77
CA ILE A 64 2.73 -8.43 -3.73
C ILE A 64 1.29 -8.42 -3.24
N SER A 65 0.66 -7.25 -3.31
CA SER A 65 -0.77 -7.12 -3.07
C SER A 65 -1.48 -6.43 -4.22
N GLY A 66 -2.74 -6.79 -4.41
CA GLY A 66 -3.55 -6.26 -5.49
C GLY A 66 -4.98 -6.77 -5.50
N GLU A 67 -5.68 -6.45 -6.58
CA GLU A 67 -7.06 -6.88 -6.83
C GLU A 67 -7.25 -7.07 -8.34
N ASN A 68 -7.80 -8.21 -8.75
CA ASN A 68 -7.90 -8.60 -10.16
C ASN A 68 -6.54 -8.50 -10.88
N GLU A 69 -6.44 -7.66 -11.90
CA GLU A 69 -5.22 -7.44 -12.67
C GLU A 69 -4.38 -6.26 -12.13
N ASN A 70 -4.87 -5.54 -11.11
CA ASN A 70 -4.20 -4.38 -10.57
C ASN A 70 -3.28 -4.78 -9.42
N ILE A 71 -2.03 -4.37 -9.51
CA ILE A 71 -1.05 -4.49 -8.43
C ILE A 71 -0.99 -3.13 -7.73
N PHE A 72 -1.12 -3.14 -6.40
CA PHE A 72 -1.09 -1.93 -5.56
C PHE A 72 0.22 -1.76 -4.82
N MET A 73 0.86 -2.87 -4.47
CA MET A 73 2.12 -2.83 -3.73
C MET A 73 3.02 -3.99 -4.14
N ILE A 74 4.31 -3.68 -4.25
CA ILE A 74 5.39 -4.64 -4.45
C ILE A 74 6.47 -4.32 -3.41
N GLU A 75 6.79 -5.29 -2.57
CA GLU A 75 7.96 -5.25 -1.69
C GLU A 75 8.90 -6.38 -2.08
N PHE A 76 10.15 -6.04 -2.36
CA PHE A 76 11.16 -6.99 -2.78
C PHE A 76 12.38 -6.92 -1.89
N LYS A 77 12.85 -8.09 -1.48
CA LYS A 77 14.12 -8.27 -0.80
C LYS A 77 14.87 -9.42 -1.44
N SER A 78 16.12 -9.18 -1.84
CA SER A 78 17.04 -10.25 -2.20
C SER A 78 17.70 -10.78 -0.95
N ASN A 79 17.63 -12.09 -0.73
CA ASN A 79 18.28 -12.77 0.38
C ASN A 79 19.67 -13.32 -0.05
N ILE A 80 19.79 -13.77 -1.31
CA ILE A 80 21.01 -14.36 -1.87
C ILE A 80 21.15 -13.93 -3.33
N GLY A 81 22.24 -13.22 -3.64
CA GLY A 81 22.56 -12.85 -5.01
C GLY A 81 21.63 -11.78 -5.61
N GLU A 82 21.58 -11.74 -6.91
CA GLU A 82 20.77 -10.81 -7.71
C GLU A 82 19.68 -11.57 -8.47
N LEU A 83 18.51 -10.95 -8.63
CA LEU A 83 17.47 -11.44 -9.50
C LEU A 83 17.48 -10.61 -10.78
N SER A 84 17.55 -11.28 -11.95
CA SER A 84 17.47 -10.57 -13.22
C SER A 84 16.11 -9.93 -13.42
N GLU A 85 16.07 -8.85 -14.23
CA GLU A 85 14.83 -8.14 -14.56
C GLU A 85 13.79 -9.08 -15.19
N ASP A 86 14.21 -9.98 -16.08
CA ASP A 86 13.32 -10.96 -16.71
C ASP A 86 12.69 -11.90 -15.67
N LYS A 87 13.47 -12.38 -14.71
CA LYS A 87 12.97 -13.23 -13.62
C LYS A 87 12.05 -12.47 -12.66
N MET A 88 12.35 -11.19 -12.38
CA MET A 88 11.44 -10.34 -11.61
C MET A 88 10.10 -10.17 -12.34
N LEU A 89 10.12 -9.92 -13.64
CA LEU A 89 8.91 -9.77 -14.43
C LEU A 89 8.10 -11.07 -14.47
N GLU A 90 8.77 -12.24 -14.55
CA GLU A 90 8.14 -13.55 -14.46
C GLU A 90 7.43 -13.73 -13.10
N ALA A 91 8.08 -13.41 -12.00
CA ALA A 91 7.52 -13.48 -10.66
C ALA A 91 6.29 -12.55 -10.50
N ILE A 92 6.36 -11.31 -11.00
CA ILE A 92 5.24 -10.36 -10.95
C ILE A 92 4.05 -10.87 -11.77
N LYS A 93 4.26 -11.41 -12.96
CA LYS A 93 3.19 -12.00 -13.79
C LYS A 93 2.55 -13.21 -13.09
N LEU A 94 3.36 -14.02 -12.43
CA LEU A 94 2.88 -15.15 -11.65
C LEU A 94 2.01 -14.66 -10.49
N ALA A 95 2.46 -13.63 -9.76
CA ALA A 95 1.69 -12.99 -8.70
C ALA A 95 0.34 -12.46 -9.19
N GLN A 96 0.35 -11.71 -10.29
CA GLN A 96 -0.86 -11.12 -10.87
C GLN A 96 -1.90 -12.21 -11.22
N LYS A 97 -1.46 -13.33 -11.79
CA LYS A 97 -2.33 -14.46 -12.10
C LYS A 97 -3.02 -15.01 -10.83
N TYR A 98 -2.27 -15.20 -9.74
CA TYR A 98 -2.81 -15.73 -8.50
C TYR A 98 -3.71 -14.71 -7.79
N ILE A 99 -3.34 -13.43 -7.78
CA ILE A 99 -4.17 -12.34 -7.25
C ILE A 99 -5.51 -12.28 -7.99
N ASN A 100 -5.49 -12.35 -9.32
CA ASN A 100 -6.71 -12.36 -10.14
C ASN A 100 -7.59 -13.57 -9.78
N THR A 101 -7.00 -14.77 -9.75
CA THR A 101 -7.74 -15.98 -9.39
C THR A 101 -8.38 -15.88 -8.00
N THR A 102 -7.64 -15.40 -7.02
CA THR A 102 -8.13 -15.23 -5.63
C THR A 102 -9.23 -14.18 -5.57
N SER A 103 -9.10 -13.06 -6.29
CA SER A 103 -10.14 -12.03 -6.39
C SER A 103 -11.45 -12.60 -6.94
N GLN A 104 -11.38 -13.44 -7.98
CA GLN A 104 -12.57 -14.10 -8.53
C GLN A 104 -13.20 -15.07 -7.52
N ILE A 105 -12.40 -15.83 -6.78
CA ILE A 105 -12.88 -16.72 -5.72
C ILE A 105 -13.62 -15.93 -4.63
N TYR A 106 -13.08 -14.79 -4.21
CA TYR A 106 -13.73 -13.91 -3.21
C TYR A 106 -15.06 -13.40 -3.73
N LEU A 107 -15.11 -12.89 -4.95
CA LEU A 107 -16.35 -12.41 -5.56
C LEU A 107 -17.41 -13.52 -5.65
N GLN A 108 -17.04 -14.70 -6.12
CA GLN A 108 -17.97 -15.81 -6.30
C GLN A 108 -18.55 -16.35 -4.98
N ASN A 109 -17.70 -16.45 -3.94
CA ASN A 109 -18.11 -17.13 -2.70
C ASN A 109 -18.57 -16.17 -1.60
N LEU A 110 -18.19 -14.90 -1.64
CA LEU A 110 -18.46 -13.96 -0.54
C LEU A 110 -19.48 -12.87 -0.89
N SER A 111 -19.84 -12.69 -2.17
CA SER A 111 -20.79 -11.64 -2.58
C SER A 111 -22.15 -11.74 -1.88
N SER A 112 -22.63 -12.96 -1.62
CA SER A 112 -23.87 -13.19 -0.90
C SER A 112 -23.83 -12.82 0.59
N HIS A 113 -22.64 -12.61 1.13
CA HIS A 113 -22.42 -12.25 2.53
C HIS A 113 -22.18 -10.76 2.74
N ILE A 114 -22.13 -9.96 1.66
CA ILE A 114 -21.92 -8.52 1.75
C ILE A 114 -23.15 -7.89 2.42
N LYS A 115 -22.92 -7.12 3.49
CA LYS A 115 -23.97 -6.36 4.17
C LYS A 115 -24.33 -5.11 3.36
N PRO A 116 -25.58 -4.61 3.46
CA PRO A 116 -25.94 -3.33 2.86
C PRO A 116 -24.97 -2.23 3.29
N HIS A 117 -24.41 -1.51 2.33
CA HIS A 117 -23.42 -0.48 2.61
C HIS A 117 -24.04 0.71 3.33
N LEU A 118 -23.32 1.27 4.29
CA LEU A 118 -23.63 2.55 4.91
C LEU A 118 -23.45 3.67 3.87
N LYS A 119 -24.40 4.61 3.87
CA LYS A 119 -24.16 5.88 3.20
C LYS A 119 -23.26 6.72 4.10
N ILE A 120 -22.01 6.89 3.69
CA ILE A 120 -21.06 7.74 4.38
C ILE A 120 -20.91 8.99 3.52
N ASP A 121 -21.37 10.11 4.03
CA ASP A 121 -21.08 11.41 3.44
C ASP A 121 -19.65 11.77 3.85
N PHE A 122 -18.73 11.59 2.92
CA PHE A 122 -17.36 12.09 3.07
C PHE A 122 -17.41 13.61 2.82
N GLU A 123 -17.76 14.38 3.83
CA GLU A 123 -17.42 15.80 3.79
C GLU A 123 -15.91 15.93 3.87
N ASP A 124 -15.32 16.56 2.87
CA ASP A 124 -13.89 16.94 2.87
C ASP A 124 -13.69 18.11 3.87
N SER A 125 -14.20 17.90 5.10
CA SER A 125 -14.33 18.90 6.17
C SER A 125 -12.98 19.48 6.62
N ASN A 126 -11.90 18.85 6.22
CA ASN A 126 -10.55 19.29 6.59
C ASN A 126 -9.78 19.94 5.42
N PHE A 127 -10.38 20.04 4.23
CA PHE A 127 -9.73 20.71 3.10
C PHE A 127 -10.20 22.17 2.98
N ASN A 128 -9.33 23.07 3.44
CA ASN A 128 -9.53 24.50 3.28
C ASN A 128 -8.89 24.99 1.99
N ILE A 129 -9.72 25.36 1.01
CA ILE A 129 -9.26 25.80 -0.32
C ILE A 129 -8.47 27.11 -0.25
N ASP A 130 -8.79 28.01 0.68
CA ASP A 130 -8.13 29.29 0.83
C ASP A 130 -6.70 29.09 1.38
N ILE A 131 -6.54 28.20 2.36
CA ILE A 131 -5.23 27.81 2.88
C ILE A 131 -4.42 27.15 1.77
N PHE A 132 -5.00 26.24 1.01
CA PHE A 132 -4.32 25.59 -0.11
C PHE A 132 -3.82 26.60 -1.15
N ASN A 133 -4.67 27.55 -1.57
CA ASN A 133 -4.30 28.55 -2.55
C ASN A 133 -3.18 29.47 -2.00
N THR A 134 -3.30 29.92 -0.75
CA THR A 134 -2.27 30.74 -0.10
C THR A 134 -0.94 30.01 -0.02
N ILE A 135 -0.92 28.75 0.39
CA ILE A 135 0.30 27.96 0.47
C ILE A 135 0.90 27.74 -0.91
N LYS A 136 0.08 27.43 -1.91
CA LYS A 136 0.53 27.23 -3.29
C LYS A 136 1.15 28.48 -3.86
N GLU A 137 0.55 29.65 -3.68
CA GLU A 137 1.06 30.91 -4.19
C GLU A 137 2.34 31.38 -3.48
N LYS A 138 2.36 31.33 -2.15
CA LYS A 138 3.49 31.86 -1.38
C LYS A 138 4.67 30.90 -1.27
N TYR A 139 4.42 29.61 -1.20
CA TYR A 139 5.43 28.60 -0.87
C TYR A 139 5.62 27.54 -1.97
N GLY A 140 4.88 27.57 -3.08
CA GLY A 140 4.91 26.55 -4.12
C GLY A 140 6.31 26.23 -4.63
N THR A 141 7.10 27.24 -5.01
CA THR A 141 8.48 27.05 -5.49
C THR A 141 9.40 26.43 -4.44
N MET A 142 9.25 26.84 -3.17
CA MET A 142 10.02 26.26 -2.06
C MET A 142 9.64 24.79 -1.84
N LEU A 143 8.34 24.46 -1.88
CA LEU A 143 7.85 23.09 -1.74
C LEU A 143 8.31 22.20 -2.90
N GLU A 144 8.32 22.69 -4.13
CA GLU A 144 8.90 21.94 -5.28
C GLU A 144 10.35 21.56 -5.03
N SER A 145 11.16 22.49 -4.52
CA SER A 145 12.55 22.21 -4.14
C SER A 145 12.65 21.15 -3.05
N CYS A 146 11.75 21.18 -2.06
CA CYS A 146 11.68 20.18 -1.00
C CYS A 146 11.33 18.80 -1.56
N PHE A 147 10.35 18.71 -2.49
CA PHE A 147 9.95 17.45 -3.12
C PHE A 147 11.07 16.85 -3.96
N LEU A 148 11.78 17.67 -4.73
CA LEU A 148 12.92 17.22 -5.52
C LEU A 148 14.08 16.71 -4.65
N ASN A 149 14.35 17.37 -3.52
CA ASN A 149 15.37 16.94 -2.58
C ASN A 149 14.98 15.66 -1.85
N MET A 150 13.70 15.52 -1.50
CA MET A 150 13.16 14.30 -0.88
C MET A 150 13.28 13.10 -1.83
N ALA A 151 12.97 13.28 -3.12
CA ALA A 151 13.11 12.23 -4.11
C ALA A 151 14.56 11.78 -4.32
N LYS A 152 15.54 12.70 -4.20
CA LYS A 152 16.98 12.40 -4.36
C LYS A 152 17.60 11.73 -3.14
N ASN A 153 17.19 12.11 -1.94
CA ASN A 153 17.89 11.76 -0.69
C ASN A 153 17.05 10.86 0.24
N GLU A 154 15.82 10.50 -0.16
CA GLU A 154 14.84 9.77 0.68
C GLU A 154 14.62 10.41 2.06
N ASN A 155 14.89 11.69 2.19
CA ASN A 155 14.88 12.42 3.45
C ASN A 155 13.74 13.43 3.50
N ALA A 156 12.74 13.12 4.32
CA ALA A 156 11.58 13.98 4.54
C ALA A 156 11.85 15.16 5.49
N ALA A 157 13.04 15.31 6.08
CA ALA A 157 13.32 16.33 7.07
C ALA A 157 13.12 17.75 6.54
N PHE A 158 13.52 18.02 5.28
CA PHE A 158 13.31 19.32 4.63
C PHE A 158 11.83 19.68 4.51
N LEU A 159 11.01 18.70 4.08
CA LEU A 159 9.56 18.92 3.97
C LEU A 159 8.90 19.13 5.32
N ASN A 160 9.28 18.36 6.33
CA ASN A 160 8.76 18.50 7.68
C ASN A 160 9.10 19.86 8.31
N ASN A 161 10.30 20.36 8.06
CA ASN A 161 10.70 21.71 8.50
C ASN A 161 9.90 22.79 7.76
N ALA A 162 9.74 22.66 6.43
CA ALA A 162 8.94 23.59 5.64
C ALA A 162 7.48 23.64 6.13
N ILE A 163 6.87 22.49 6.45
CA ILE A 163 5.51 22.42 7.00
C ILE A 163 5.44 23.17 8.34
N LYS A 164 6.42 22.98 9.24
CA LYS A 164 6.48 23.70 10.52
C LYS A 164 6.62 25.20 10.33
N ASP A 165 7.48 25.63 9.43
CA ASP A 165 7.70 27.05 9.14
C ASP A 165 6.44 27.71 8.57
N ILE A 166 5.75 27.06 7.64
CA ILE A 166 4.48 27.54 7.08
C ILE A 166 3.41 27.62 8.19
N THR A 167 3.30 26.59 9.02
CA THR A 167 2.36 26.53 10.15
C THR A 167 2.56 27.72 11.08
N ASN A 168 3.82 28.02 11.44
CA ASN A 168 4.15 29.11 12.36
C ASN A 168 3.97 30.49 11.71
N ASN A 169 4.43 30.67 10.45
CA ASN A 169 4.40 31.94 9.77
C ASN A 169 2.99 32.43 9.44
N GLU A 170 2.11 31.50 9.06
CA GLU A 170 0.73 31.82 8.67
C GLU A 170 -0.25 31.61 9.82
N ASN A 171 0.19 31.07 10.95
CA ASN A 171 -0.63 30.72 12.12
C ASN A 171 -1.81 29.80 11.76
N TYR A 172 -1.56 28.84 10.87
CA TYR A 172 -2.52 27.83 10.46
C TYR A 172 -2.47 26.59 11.35
N ASN A 173 -3.52 25.77 11.29
CA ASN A 173 -3.50 24.45 11.91
C ASN A 173 -2.53 23.53 11.14
N GLN A 174 -1.66 22.81 11.83
CA GLN A 174 -0.67 21.93 11.21
C GLN A 174 -1.31 20.90 10.29
N ILE A 175 -2.43 20.30 10.67
CA ILE A 175 -3.15 19.29 9.86
C ILE A 175 -3.63 19.88 8.53
N GLU A 176 -4.17 21.11 8.55
CA GLU A 176 -4.61 21.79 7.32
C GLU A 176 -3.43 22.08 6.39
N VAL A 177 -2.29 22.49 6.95
CA VAL A 177 -1.04 22.70 6.19
C VAL A 177 -0.55 21.38 5.58
N GLU A 178 -0.52 20.29 6.33
CA GLU A 178 -0.12 18.96 5.85
C GLU A 178 -1.01 18.46 4.72
N ILE A 179 -2.33 18.64 4.84
CA ILE A 179 -3.30 18.30 3.79
C ILE A 179 -3.06 19.13 2.53
N ALA A 180 -2.89 20.46 2.67
CA ALA A 180 -2.64 21.36 1.55
C ALA A 180 -1.33 21.00 0.84
N VAL A 181 -0.24 20.81 1.56
CA VAL A 181 1.07 20.40 1.04
C VAL A 181 1.00 19.04 0.33
N SER A 182 0.26 18.08 0.87
CA SER A 182 0.09 16.77 0.24
C SER A 182 -0.67 16.85 -1.10
N LYS A 183 -1.64 17.78 -1.20
CA LYS A 183 -2.36 18.04 -2.48
C LYS A 183 -1.51 18.81 -3.49
N ILE A 184 -0.58 19.66 -3.07
CA ILE A 184 0.37 20.34 -3.97
C ILE A 184 1.38 19.35 -4.57
N LYS A 185 1.75 18.31 -3.81
CA LYS A 185 2.70 17.27 -4.24
C LYS A 185 2.17 16.38 -5.38
N ARG A 186 0.85 16.26 -5.54
CA ARG A 186 0.18 15.43 -6.56
C ARG A 186 0.07 16.15 -7.91
#